data_60eb7fc744d43561c8241d4c43d2c7ce
#
_entry.id   60eb7fc744d43561c8241d4c43d2c7ce
#
_cell.length_a   1.000
_cell.length_b   1.000
_cell.length_c   1.000
_cell.angle_alpha   90.00
_cell.angle_beta   90.00
_cell.angle_gamma   90.00
#
_symmetry.space_group_name_H-M   'P 1'
#
loop_
_entity.id
_entity.type
_entity.pdbx_description
1 polymer ?
#
loop_
_entity_poly.entity_id
_entity_poly.type
_entity_poly.pdbx_seq_one_letter_code
_entity_poly.pdbx_strand_id
1 'polypeptide(L)'
;TGLPIPLCERLLKRIESIRGVHLIAGETGMGKTTTFYGLLRELTNQKYKVLTIEDPVENYVEDLVQCQINALSGFTYERAVFATLRQDPDYIAIGEIRNEETARMALRAALTGHPVISTIHAFSYKSAYEKLKEFGLQKEELTMLLSTVFYQKLVFEKGGKKAYGKLETNPEETILQ
;
A
#
# COMPACT_ATOMS: atom_id res chain seq x y z
N THR A 1 2.24 -3.34 -15.91
CA THR A 1 1.71 -2.08 -15.33
C THR A 1 1.80 -0.89 -16.28
N GLY A 2 2.61 -0.96 -17.35
CA GLY A 2 2.92 0.19 -18.22
C GLY A 2 3.86 1.23 -17.61
N LEU A 3 4.30 1.03 -16.37
CA LEU A 3 5.35 1.82 -15.73
C LEU A 3 6.73 1.37 -16.23
N PRO A 4 7.75 2.27 -16.22
CA PRO A 4 9.11 1.90 -16.55
C PRO A 4 9.65 0.82 -15.61
N ILE A 5 10.26 -0.24 -16.14
CA ILE A 5 10.80 -1.37 -15.36
C ILE A 5 11.74 -0.90 -14.25
N PRO A 6 12.72 0.01 -14.49
CA PRO A 6 13.62 0.46 -13.41
C PRO A 6 12.90 1.15 -12.24
N LEU A 7 11.75 1.77 -12.51
CA LEU A 7 10.96 2.42 -11.46
C LEU A 7 10.21 1.39 -10.62
N CYS A 8 9.69 0.34 -11.25
CA CYS A 8 9.05 -0.77 -10.55
C CYS A 8 10.05 -1.53 -9.66
N GLU A 9 11.26 -1.79 -10.18
CA GLU A 9 12.34 -2.43 -9.41
C GLU A 9 12.77 -1.59 -8.21
N ARG A 10 12.87 -0.26 -8.36
CA ARG A 10 13.19 0.64 -7.25
C ARG A 10 12.10 0.63 -6.17
N LEU A 11 10.83 0.62 -6.57
CA LEU A 11 9.70 0.54 -5.64
C LEU A 11 9.73 -0.79 -4.88
N LEU A 12 9.93 -1.90 -5.59
CA LEU A 12 9.98 -3.24 -4.98
C LEU A 12 11.15 -3.34 -3.97
N LYS A 13 12.37 -2.97 -4.38
CA LYS A 13 13.53 -2.93 -3.49
C LYS A 13 13.30 -2.08 -2.23
N ARG A 14 12.58 -0.97 -2.39
CA ARG A 14 12.25 -0.11 -1.25
C ARG A 14 11.31 -0.82 -0.27
N ILE A 15 10.27 -1.49 -0.77
CA ILE A 15 9.31 -2.25 0.03
C ILE A 15 10.01 -3.41 0.76
N GLU A 16 10.95 -4.08 0.11
CA GLU A 16 11.73 -5.18 0.69
C GLU A 16 12.71 -4.74 1.77
N SER A 17 13.29 -3.55 1.62
CA SER A 17 14.37 -3.08 2.50
C SER A 17 13.90 -2.29 3.72
N ILE A 18 12.70 -1.73 3.70
CA ILE A 18 12.21 -0.81 4.72
C ILE A 18 10.88 -1.28 5.29
N ARG A 19 10.78 -1.31 6.61
CA ARG A 19 9.51 -1.57 7.32
C ARG A 19 8.62 -0.33 7.28
N GLY A 20 7.34 -0.49 7.63
CA GLY A 20 6.37 0.59 7.71
C GLY A 20 5.31 0.54 6.62
N VAL A 21 4.70 1.68 6.31
CA VAL A 21 3.61 1.81 5.36
C VAL A 21 4.11 2.34 4.02
N HIS A 22 3.83 1.59 2.97
CA HIS A 22 4.15 1.90 1.58
C HIS A 22 2.85 2.16 0.81
N LEU A 23 2.67 3.37 0.31
CA LEU A 23 1.43 3.80 -0.34
C LEU A 23 1.61 3.94 -1.86
N ILE A 24 0.67 3.39 -2.61
CA ILE A 24 0.49 3.66 -4.02
C ILE A 24 -0.57 4.76 -4.12
N ALA A 25 -0.14 5.95 -4.54
CA ALA A 25 -0.96 7.15 -4.59
C ALA A 25 -1.36 7.52 -6.03
N GLY A 26 -2.51 8.13 -6.19
CA GLY A 26 -3.03 8.62 -7.47
C GLY A 26 -4.54 8.80 -7.44
N GLU A 27 -5.08 9.48 -8.44
CA GLU A 27 -6.52 9.64 -8.60
C GLU A 27 -7.22 8.33 -9.01
N THR A 28 -8.54 8.35 -9.00
CA THR A 28 -9.35 7.24 -9.54
C THR A 28 -9.01 7.02 -11.02
N GLY A 29 -8.90 5.74 -11.42
CA GLY A 29 -8.58 5.39 -12.80
C GLY A 29 -7.11 5.54 -13.20
N MET A 30 -6.22 5.95 -12.29
CA MET A 30 -4.78 6.11 -12.57
C MET A 30 -3.98 4.82 -12.47
N GLY A 31 -4.62 3.65 -12.37
CA GLY A 31 -3.97 2.35 -12.39
C GLY A 31 -3.36 1.90 -11.06
N LYS A 32 -3.75 2.50 -9.91
CA LYS A 32 -3.28 2.10 -8.58
C LYS A 32 -3.48 0.61 -8.31
N THR A 33 -4.69 0.10 -8.56
CA THR A 33 -5.06 -1.31 -8.39
C THR A 33 -4.16 -2.24 -9.23
N THR A 34 -3.87 -1.86 -10.48
CA THR A 34 -2.96 -2.62 -11.36
C THR A 34 -1.54 -2.71 -10.79
N THR A 35 -1.04 -1.60 -10.25
CA THR A 35 0.29 -1.55 -9.62
C THR A 35 0.30 -2.30 -8.31
N PHE A 36 -0.74 -2.16 -7.50
CA PHE A 36 -0.93 -2.88 -6.25
C PHE A 36 -0.84 -4.39 -6.47
N TYR A 37 -1.70 -4.96 -7.29
CA TYR A 37 -1.65 -6.41 -7.57
C TYR A 37 -0.37 -6.85 -8.28
N GLY A 38 0.21 -5.99 -9.13
CA GLY A 38 1.51 -6.27 -9.76
C GLY A 38 2.63 -6.44 -8.74
N LEU A 39 2.70 -5.58 -7.71
CA LEU A 39 3.65 -5.69 -6.61
C LEU A 39 3.40 -6.92 -5.76
N LEU A 40 2.15 -7.19 -5.37
CA LEU A 40 1.81 -8.34 -4.55
C LEU A 40 2.17 -9.66 -5.26
N ARG A 41 1.89 -9.75 -6.56
CA ARG A 41 2.26 -10.91 -7.38
C ARG A 41 3.78 -11.10 -7.43
N GLU A 42 4.55 -10.01 -7.56
CA GLU A 42 6.00 -10.09 -7.59
C GLU A 42 6.57 -10.58 -6.26
N LEU A 43 6.06 -10.09 -5.13
CA LEU A 43 6.43 -10.56 -3.79
C LEU A 43 6.08 -12.05 -3.61
N THR A 44 4.90 -12.49 -4.07
CA THR A 44 4.49 -13.89 -4.01
C THR A 44 5.38 -14.78 -4.90
N ASN A 45 5.78 -14.31 -6.09
CA ASN A 45 6.74 -15.01 -6.96
C ASN A 45 8.09 -15.23 -6.27
N GLN A 46 8.52 -14.29 -5.43
CA GLN A 46 9.73 -14.38 -4.60
C GLN A 46 9.54 -15.26 -3.35
N LYS A 47 8.37 -15.91 -3.20
CA LYS A 47 8.01 -16.83 -2.10
C LYS A 47 7.72 -16.13 -0.77
N TYR A 48 7.48 -14.83 -0.76
CA TYR A 48 6.97 -14.16 0.43
C TYR A 48 5.49 -14.53 0.68
N LYS A 49 5.14 -14.69 1.94
CA LYS A 49 3.75 -14.88 2.37
C LYS A 49 3.04 -13.55 2.46
N VAL A 50 2.26 -13.24 1.43
CA VAL A 50 1.52 -11.98 1.31
C VAL A 50 0.04 -12.24 1.61
N LEU A 51 -0.53 -11.50 2.57
CA LEU A 51 -1.95 -11.52 2.87
C LEU A 51 -2.59 -10.19 2.54
N THR A 52 -3.76 -10.23 1.90
CA THR A 52 -4.51 -9.00 1.60
C THR A 52 -5.80 -8.90 2.41
N ILE A 53 -6.23 -7.66 2.65
CA ILE A 53 -7.51 -7.31 3.29
C ILE A 53 -8.18 -6.27 2.40
N GLU A 54 -9.30 -6.62 1.79
CA GLU A 54 -9.91 -5.83 0.72
C GLU A 54 -11.43 -5.71 0.89
N ASP A 55 -12.01 -4.64 0.36
CA ASP A 55 -13.46 -4.37 0.42
C ASP A 55 -13.94 -3.67 -0.87
N PRO A 56 -14.36 -4.49 -1.86
CA PRO A 56 -14.19 -5.93 -2.04
C PRO A 56 -12.84 -6.33 -2.68
N VAL A 57 -12.59 -7.63 -2.83
CA VAL A 57 -11.50 -8.15 -3.68
C VAL A 57 -11.85 -7.85 -5.14
N GLU A 58 -11.04 -7.01 -5.81
CA GLU A 58 -11.28 -6.63 -7.22
C GLU A 58 -10.75 -7.69 -8.21
N ASN A 59 -9.60 -8.30 -7.91
CA ASN A 59 -9.00 -9.32 -8.75
C ASN A 59 -8.48 -10.49 -7.93
N TYR A 60 -8.87 -11.69 -8.28
CA TYR A 60 -8.28 -12.90 -7.67
C TYR A 60 -6.90 -13.17 -8.27
N VAL A 61 -5.94 -13.42 -7.39
CA VAL A 61 -4.56 -13.73 -7.74
C VAL A 61 -4.20 -15.09 -7.15
N GLU A 62 -3.74 -16.00 -7.99
CA GLU A 62 -3.25 -17.30 -7.58
C GLU A 62 -2.05 -17.15 -6.61
N ASP A 63 -1.96 -18.03 -5.63
CA ASP A 63 -0.94 -18.02 -4.57
C ASP A 63 -1.00 -16.83 -3.59
N LEU A 64 -2.01 -15.96 -3.68
CA LEU A 64 -2.23 -14.85 -2.76
C LEU A 64 -3.38 -15.18 -1.79
N VAL A 65 -3.13 -15.00 -0.50
CA VAL A 65 -4.21 -15.15 0.51
C VAL A 65 -4.99 -13.84 0.59
N GLN A 66 -6.20 -13.84 0.02
CA GLN A 66 -7.03 -12.64 -0.09
C GLN A 66 -8.24 -12.73 0.86
N CYS A 67 -8.32 -11.80 1.81
CA CYS A 67 -9.40 -11.69 2.78
C CYS A 67 -10.36 -10.58 2.36
N GLN A 68 -11.57 -10.93 2.00
CA GLN A 68 -12.62 -9.94 1.71
C GLN A 68 -13.39 -9.57 2.96
N ILE A 69 -13.51 -8.26 3.22
CA ILE A 69 -14.34 -7.73 4.30
C ILE A 69 -15.81 -8.04 4.04
N ASN A 70 -16.52 -8.39 5.10
CA ASN A 70 -17.97 -8.57 5.09
C ASN A 70 -18.55 -8.03 6.42
N ALA A 71 -18.83 -6.76 6.44
CA ALA A 71 -19.37 -6.08 7.62
C ALA A 71 -20.70 -6.67 8.11
N LEU A 72 -21.54 -7.18 7.19
CA LEU A 72 -22.81 -7.79 7.55
C LEU A 72 -22.64 -9.09 8.36
N SER A 73 -21.59 -9.85 8.09
CA SER A 73 -21.23 -11.04 8.88
C SER A 73 -20.37 -10.73 10.11
N GLY A 74 -20.06 -9.46 10.35
CA GLY A 74 -19.19 -9.02 11.42
C GLY A 74 -17.67 -9.23 11.15
N PHE A 75 -17.28 -9.56 9.91
CA PHE A 75 -15.89 -9.64 9.50
C PHE A 75 -15.40 -8.25 9.05
N THR A 76 -14.95 -7.46 10.03
CA THR A 76 -14.47 -6.08 9.88
C THR A 76 -12.98 -6.01 9.57
N TYR A 77 -12.48 -4.84 9.17
CA TYR A 77 -11.03 -4.59 8.99
C TYR A 77 -10.23 -4.93 10.25
N GLU A 78 -10.73 -4.57 11.43
CA GLU A 78 -10.06 -4.87 12.68
C GLU A 78 -9.89 -6.39 12.88
N ARG A 79 -10.97 -7.16 12.73
CA ARG A 79 -10.91 -8.62 12.85
C ARG A 79 -10.01 -9.25 11.80
N ALA A 80 -10.06 -8.75 10.56
CA ALA A 80 -9.22 -9.22 9.48
C ALA A 80 -7.73 -8.98 9.76
N VAL A 81 -7.34 -7.78 10.20
CA VAL A 81 -5.95 -7.46 10.59
C VAL A 81 -5.48 -8.37 11.72
N PHE A 82 -6.26 -8.55 12.77
CA PHE A 82 -5.88 -9.44 13.87
C PHE A 82 -5.75 -10.90 13.44
N ALA A 83 -6.63 -11.38 12.57
CA ALA A 83 -6.53 -12.73 12.02
C ALA A 83 -5.28 -12.89 11.13
N THR A 84 -4.98 -11.88 10.32
CA THR A 84 -3.81 -11.83 9.44
C THR A 84 -2.50 -11.87 10.23
N LEU A 85 -2.37 -11.07 11.29
CA LEU A 85 -1.17 -11.03 12.14
C LEU A 85 -0.84 -12.39 12.80
N ARG A 86 -1.84 -13.24 13.01
CA ARG A 86 -1.64 -14.59 13.58
C ARG A 86 -1.19 -15.63 12.55
N GLN A 87 -1.15 -15.26 11.28
CA GLN A 87 -0.75 -16.16 10.21
C GLN A 87 0.73 -16.01 9.83
N ASP A 88 1.49 -15.20 10.58
CA ASP A 88 2.92 -14.94 10.33
C ASP A 88 3.19 -14.54 8.85
N PRO A 89 2.62 -13.43 8.38
CA PRO A 89 2.83 -12.94 7.03
C PRO A 89 4.16 -12.21 6.91
N ASP A 90 4.80 -12.28 5.74
CA ASP A 90 5.93 -11.41 5.41
C ASP A 90 5.46 -9.99 5.07
N TYR A 91 4.31 -9.88 4.40
CA TYR A 91 3.68 -8.61 3.99
C TYR A 91 2.17 -8.62 4.22
N ILE A 92 1.65 -7.48 4.66
CA ILE A 92 0.21 -7.26 4.77
C ILE A 92 -0.18 -6.20 3.74
N ALA A 93 -1.20 -6.48 2.93
CA ALA A 93 -1.71 -5.54 1.96
C ALA A 93 -3.15 -5.14 2.32
N ILE A 94 -3.41 -3.83 2.45
CA ILE A 94 -4.75 -3.29 2.64
C ILE A 94 -5.17 -2.62 1.34
N GLY A 95 -6.27 -3.06 0.73
CA GLY A 95 -6.66 -2.64 -0.61
C GLY A 95 -6.65 -1.13 -0.80
N GLU A 96 -7.29 -0.38 0.10
CA GLU A 96 -7.31 1.08 0.07
C GLU A 96 -7.45 1.69 1.47
N ILE A 97 -6.70 2.78 1.72
CA ILE A 97 -6.92 3.66 2.88
C ILE A 97 -7.86 4.79 2.46
N ARG A 98 -9.13 4.71 2.92
CA ARG A 98 -10.17 5.68 2.56
C ARG A 98 -10.83 6.38 3.75
N ASN A 99 -10.53 5.96 4.97
CA ASN A 99 -11.10 6.50 6.21
C ASN A 99 -10.18 6.23 7.40
N GLU A 100 -10.59 6.71 8.58
CA GLU A 100 -9.87 6.53 9.85
C GLU A 100 -9.67 5.04 10.19
N GLU A 101 -10.69 4.19 10.02
CA GLU A 101 -10.59 2.76 10.34
C GLU A 101 -9.46 2.08 9.57
N THR A 102 -9.45 2.23 8.25
CA THR A 102 -8.43 1.62 7.39
C THR A 102 -7.04 2.21 7.60
N ALA A 103 -6.95 3.52 7.90
CA ALA A 103 -5.69 4.18 8.24
C ALA A 103 -5.09 3.65 9.56
N ARG A 104 -5.92 3.51 10.60
CA ARG A 104 -5.49 2.95 11.89
C ARG A 104 -5.10 1.48 11.79
N MET A 105 -5.82 0.70 10.97
CA MET A 105 -5.48 -0.72 10.78
C MET A 105 -4.15 -0.89 10.04
N ALA A 106 -3.87 -0.07 9.02
CA ALA A 106 -2.58 -0.04 8.34
C ALA A 106 -1.44 0.31 9.30
N LEU A 107 -1.64 1.36 10.11
CA LEU A 107 -0.69 1.76 11.14
C LEU A 107 -0.44 0.64 12.16
N ARG A 108 -1.50 0.01 12.65
CA ARG A 108 -1.42 -1.06 13.65
C ARG A 108 -0.63 -2.26 13.14
N ALA A 109 -0.87 -2.67 11.89
CA ALA A 109 -0.09 -3.73 11.25
C ALA A 109 1.39 -3.35 11.11
N ALA A 110 1.69 -2.10 10.73
CA ALA A 110 3.07 -1.61 10.61
C ALA A 110 3.78 -1.55 11.99
N LEU A 111 3.09 -1.17 13.06
CA LEU A 111 3.62 -1.13 14.43
C LEU A 111 4.06 -2.51 14.95
N THR A 112 3.47 -3.59 14.44
CA THR A 112 3.90 -4.95 14.78
C THR A 112 5.13 -5.42 13.98
N GLY A 113 5.72 -4.54 13.15
CA GLY A 113 6.93 -4.79 12.37
C GLY A 113 6.69 -5.37 10.98
N HIS A 114 5.41 -5.50 10.54
CA HIS A 114 5.10 -5.97 9.19
C HIS A 114 5.12 -4.81 8.19
N PRO A 115 5.77 -4.96 7.02
CA PRO A 115 5.60 -4.02 5.93
C PRO A 115 4.15 -4.03 5.45
N VAL A 116 3.55 -2.85 5.35
CA VAL A 116 2.16 -2.68 4.89
C VAL A 116 2.15 -2.01 3.53
N ILE A 117 1.45 -2.60 2.57
CA ILE A 117 1.24 -2.04 1.24
C ILE A 117 -0.23 -1.64 1.11
N SER A 118 -0.49 -0.41 0.67
CA SER A 118 -1.87 0.03 0.45
C SER A 118 -1.98 1.04 -0.70
N THR A 119 -3.22 1.33 -1.11
CA THR A 119 -3.49 2.43 -2.03
C THR A 119 -4.12 3.61 -1.31
N ILE A 120 -3.94 4.81 -1.83
CA ILE A 120 -4.53 6.04 -1.31
C ILE A 120 -4.79 7.05 -2.42
N HIS A 121 -5.84 7.85 -2.28
CA HIS A 121 -6.07 9.01 -3.13
C HIS A 121 -5.22 10.20 -2.66
N ALA A 122 -4.04 10.39 -3.25
CA ALA A 122 -3.11 11.49 -2.98
C ALA A 122 -2.23 11.77 -4.20
N PHE A 123 -1.52 12.91 -4.21
CA PHE A 123 -0.73 13.39 -5.36
C PHE A 123 0.78 13.46 -5.07
N SER A 124 1.18 13.28 -3.81
CA SER A 124 2.56 13.38 -3.34
C SER A 124 2.67 12.78 -1.95
N TYR A 125 3.91 12.61 -1.45
CA TYR A 125 4.16 12.24 -0.05
C TYR A 125 3.44 13.21 0.92
N LYS A 126 3.62 14.52 0.69
CA LYS A 126 2.99 15.56 1.53
C LYS A 126 1.46 15.43 1.55
N SER A 127 0.81 15.26 0.40
CA SER A 127 -0.66 15.14 0.37
C SER A 127 -1.17 13.83 0.97
N ALA A 128 -0.42 12.73 0.84
CA ALA A 128 -0.73 11.48 1.53
C ALA A 128 -0.60 11.63 3.05
N TYR A 129 0.47 12.29 3.51
CA TYR A 129 0.70 12.61 4.91
C TYR A 129 -0.43 13.44 5.51
N GLU A 130 -0.82 14.55 4.86
CA GLU A 130 -1.92 15.40 5.36
C GLU A 130 -3.26 14.65 5.36
N LYS A 131 -3.53 13.83 4.35
CA LYS A 131 -4.74 13.01 4.30
C LYS A 131 -4.80 11.97 5.43
N LEU A 132 -3.68 11.34 5.76
CA LEU A 132 -3.61 10.42 6.90
C LEU A 132 -3.81 11.15 8.24
N LYS A 133 -3.36 12.40 8.35
CA LYS A 133 -3.69 13.25 9.52
C LYS A 133 -5.19 13.56 9.61
N GLU A 134 -5.84 13.87 8.49
CA GLU A 134 -7.30 14.06 8.42
C GLU A 134 -8.04 12.78 8.86
N PHE A 135 -7.48 11.60 8.60
CA PHE A 135 -7.96 10.32 9.12
C PHE A 135 -7.58 10.04 10.59
N GLY A 136 -7.08 11.05 11.31
CA GLY A 136 -6.84 11.00 12.75
C GLY A 136 -5.51 10.41 13.19
N LEU A 137 -4.57 10.15 12.26
CA LEU A 137 -3.23 9.68 12.64
C LEU A 137 -2.37 10.85 13.15
N GLN A 138 -1.56 10.60 14.18
CA GLN A 138 -0.71 11.61 14.79
C GLN A 138 0.59 11.81 13.98
N LYS A 139 1.18 13.01 14.13
CA LYS A 139 2.43 13.35 13.44
C LYS A 139 3.55 12.34 13.73
N GLU A 140 3.70 11.97 14.98
CA GLU A 140 4.74 11.06 15.47
C GLU A 140 4.60 9.68 14.85
N GLU A 141 3.36 9.17 14.76
CA GLU A 141 3.03 7.89 14.13
C GLU A 141 3.40 7.89 12.65
N LEU A 142 3.02 8.96 11.94
CA LEU A 142 3.29 9.12 10.50
C LEU A 142 4.77 9.28 10.22
N THR A 143 5.48 10.08 11.00
CA THR A 143 6.93 10.25 10.86
C THR A 143 7.68 8.94 11.02
N MET A 144 7.23 8.09 11.95
CA MET A 144 7.88 6.80 12.22
C MET A 144 7.53 5.73 11.17
N LEU A 145 6.31 5.71 10.64
CA LEU A 145 5.78 4.55 9.92
C LEU A 145 5.47 4.79 8.45
N LEU A 146 5.20 6.03 8.00
CA LEU A 146 4.98 6.30 6.59
C LEU A 146 6.32 6.34 5.85
N SER A 147 6.71 5.20 5.28
CA SER A 147 8.04 5.02 4.68
C SER A 147 8.11 5.48 3.23
N THR A 148 7.07 5.23 2.45
CA THR A 148 7.11 5.42 0.99
C THR A 148 5.75 5.83 0.44
N VAL A 149 5.76 6.80 -0.46
CA VAL A 149 4.61 7.11 -1.32
C VAL A 149 5.05 7.02 -2.78
N PHE A 150 4.46 6.08 -3.49
CA PHE A 150 4.63 5.94 -4.93
C PHE A 150 3.43 6.58 -5.63
N TYR A 151 3.60 7.83 -6.08
CA TYR A 151 2.58 8.53 -6.86
C TYR A 151 2.62 8.08 -8.32
N GLN A 152 1.45 7.79 -8.89
CA GLN A 152 1.31 7.47 -10.30
C GLN A 152 0.15 8.19 -10.99
N LYS A 153 0.30 8.40 -12.30
CA LYS A 153 -0.75 8.90 -13.18
C LYS A 153 -0.68 8.24 -14.54
N LEU A 154 -1.83 8.16 -15.20
CA LEU A 154 -1.94 7.79 -16.60
C LEU A 154 -2.17 9.05 -17.42
N VAL A 155 -1.42 9.19 -18.50
CA VAL A 155 -1.55 10.29 -19.46
C VAL A 155 -1.91 9.70 -20.83
N PHE A 156 -2.83 10.34 -21.53
CA PHE A 156 -3.15 9.98 -22.91
C PHE A 156 -2.21 10.73 -23.84
N GLU A 157 -1.38 10.00 -24.57
CA GLU A 157 -0.47 10.53 -25.58
C GLU A 157 -0.84 9.99 -26.97
N LYS A 158 -0.25 10.58 -28.02
CA LYS A 158 -0.36 10.02 -29.39
C LYS A 158 0.27 8.62 -29.37
N GLY A 159 -0.56 7.59 -29.36
CA GLY A 159 -0.11 6.18 -29.29
C GLY A 159 -0.70 5.38 -28.12
N GLY A 160 -1.53 6.00 -27.27
CA GLY A 160 -2.25 5.30 -26.19
C GLY A 160 -2.02 5.87 -24.80
N LYS A 161 -2.36 5.07 -23.79
CA LYS A 161 -2.15 5.42 -22.38
C LYS A 161 -0.70 5.15 -21.97
N LYS A 162 -0.05 6.12 -21.34
CA LYS A 162 1.29 5.98 -20.77
C LYS A 162 1.25 6.22 -19.25
N ALA A 163 1.89 5.34 -18.52
CA ALA A 163 1.98 5.44 -17.07
C ALA A 163 3.23 6.22 -16.65
N TYR A 164 3.05 7.15 -15.71
CA TYR A 164 4.12 7.90 -15.07
C TYR A 164 4.07 7.64 -13.57
N GLY A 165 5.23 7.54 -12.95
CA GLY A 165 5.33 7.36 -11.51
C GLY A 165 6.47 8.17 -10.91
N LYS A 166 6.30 8.54 -9.64
CA LYS A 166 7.31 9.20 -8.80
C LYS A 166 7.37 8.50 -7.45
N LEU A 167 8.55 8.05 -7.08
CA LEU A 167 8.81 7.47 -5.77
C LEU A 167 9.28 8.58 -4.82
N GLU A 168 8.57 8.75 -3.73
CA GLU A 168 8.91 9.68 -2.64
C GLU A 168 9.06 8.92 -1.33
N THR A 169 10.03 9.30 -0.52
CA THR A 169 10.36 8.65 0.75
C THR A 169 10.19 9.62 1.90
N ASN A 170 10.15 9.09 3.12
CA ASN A 170 10.09 9.90 4.32
C ASN A 170 11.28 10.87 4.37
N PRO A 171 11.05 12.19 4.44
CA PRO A 171 12.15 13.17 4.49
C PRO A 171 13.04 13.03 5.74
N GLU A 172 12.49 12.52 6.85
CA GLU A 172 13.22 12.38 8.11
C GLU A 172 14.08 11.11 8.15
N GLU A 173 13.85 10.14 7.27
CA GLU A 173 14.63 8.90 7.19
C GLU A 173 16.08 9.13 6.73
N THR A 174 16.32 10.19 5.99
CA THR A 174 17.67 10.58 5.49
C THR A 174 18.60 11.06 6.61
N ILE A 175 18.09 11.35 7.81
CA ILE A 175 18.85 11.86 8.96
C ILE A 175 19.44 10.72 9.80
N LEU A 176 19.01 9.48 9.59
CA LEU A 176 19.41 8.30 10.38
C LEU A 176 20.43 7.38 9.67
N GLN A 177 20.94 7.79 8.50
CA GLN A 177 22.05 7.16 7.78
C GLN A 177 23.31 8.03 7.92
#